data_e9f497777339a89ac4236fda4d83c299
#
_entry.id   e9f497777339a89ac4236fda4d83c299
#
_cell.length_a   1.000
_cell.length_b   1.000
_cell.length_c   1.000
_cell.angle_alpha   90.00
_cell.angle_beta   90.00
_cell.angle_gamma   90.00
#
_symmetry.space_group_name_H-M   'P 1'
#
loop_
_entity.id
_entity.type
_entity.pdbx_description
1 polymer ?
#
loop_
_entity_poly.entity_id
_entity_poly.type
_entity_poly.pdbx_seq_one_letter_code
_entity_poly.pdbx_strand_id
1 'polypeptide(L)'
;MDVKTVFELRKQGRIEEAYAAIRPLYAQHKGHYTTIAMFWIGVDMMRLRYQQRRLEEAYKIFQSLLRLYPTMDDRDYKGQTAMMRAAILVFDHHPAFSMLDFITAWGIERLSEEDWMMGQTNGHLVPSTAIRIVGKVFKEVEAKPTVDMALRAVPILGEALKHSPYNMNFQRHKALIYKIMGKKDKAIHIYRRLIQNHKRQSYLFHEFSRLVDDPQQRIALLCKAISTQRDERFNQHMRFVLAGLLYNVDKSRARYELDKCLEARRKAGYTITWEMQNLETTLAETPPVSEASQREFYRSQEAIVWRI
;
A
#
# COMPACT_ATOMS: atom_id res chain seq x y z
N MET A 1 -39.09 -4.79 -23.00
CA MET A 1 -37.65 -4.57 -23.38
C MET A 1 -36.94 -5.90 -23.24
N ASP A 2 -36.07 -6.25 -24.16
CA ASP A 2 -35.29 -7.49 -24.12
C ASP A 2 -33.82 -7.24 -23.71
N VAL A 3 -33.08 -8.32 -23.43
CA VAL A 3 -31.67 -8.23 -22.99
C VAL A 3 -30.77 -7.59 -24.05
N LYS A 4 -31.06 -7.78 -25.35
CA LYS A 4 -30.32 -7.18 -26.45
C LYS A 4 -30.40 -5.64 -26.41
N THR A 5 -31.61 -5.11 -26.26
CA THR A 5 -31.86 -3.68 -26.11
C THR A 5 -31.10 -3.09 -24.90
N VAL A 6 -31.05 -3.83 -23.78
CA VAL A 6 -30.30 -3.40 -22.58
C VAL A 6 -28.79 -3.33 -22.84
N PHE A 7 -28.21 -4.27 -23.58
CA PHE A 7 -26.82 -4.21 -23.99
C PHE A 7 -26.52 -3.05 -24.96
N GLU A 8 -27.45 -2.69 -25.84
CA GLU A 8 -27.29 -1.50 -26.70
C GLU A 8 -27.29 -0.21 -25.88
N LEU A 9 -28.14 -0.07 -24.86
CA LEU A 9 -28.08 1.07 -23.92
C LEU A 9 -26.71 1.14 -23.23
N ARG A 10 -26.16 -0.01 -22.76
CA ARG A 10 -24.83 -0.09 -22.17
C ARG A 10 -23.75 0.41 -23.13
N LYS A 11 -23.75 -0.06 -24.39
CA LYS A 11 -22.79 0.36 -25.43
C LYS A 11 -22.84 1.86 -25.73
N GLN A 12 -24.05 2.44 -25.64
CA GLN A 12 -24.26 3.89 -25.80
C GLN A 12 -23.83 4.72 -24.58
N GLY A 13 -23.33 4.07 -23.52
CA GLY A 13 -22.94 4.73 -22.27
C GLY A 13 -24.12 5.12 -21.37
N ARG A 14 -25.36 4.74 -21.72
CA ARG A 14 -26.60 5.02 -20.96
C ARG A 14 -26.74 4.02 -19.81
N ILE A 15 -25.76 4.02 -18.90
CA ILE A 15 -25.61 2.98 -17.88
C ILE A 15 -26.77 2.97 -16.87
N GLU A 16 -27.25 4.13 -16.44
CA GLU A 16 -28.38 4.21 -15.51
C GLU A 16 -29.66 3.62 -16.09
N GLU A 17 -29.95 3.91 -17.35
CA GLU A 17 -31.10 3.36 -18.05
C GLU A 17 -30.97 1.84 -18.28
N ALA A 18 -29.76 1.38 -18.69
CA ALA A 18 -29.48 -0.03 -18.83
C ALA A 18 -29.68 -0.77 -17.49
N TYR A 19 -29.20 -0.17 -16.38
CA TYR A 19 -29.33 -0.76 -15.05
C TYR A 19 -30.77 -0.79 -14.56
N ALA A 20 -31.54 0.27 -14.81
CA ALA A 20 -32.97 0.31 -14.48
C ALA A 20 -33.77 -0.73 -15.27
N ALA A 21 -33.40 -0.96 -16.54
CA ALA A 21 -34.08 -1.91 -17.43
C ALA A 21 -33.73 -3.38 -17.13
N ILE A 22 -32.48 -3.70 -16.79
CA ILE A 22 -32.08 -5.09 -16.54
C ILE A 22 -32.63 -5.64 -15.21
N ARG A 23 -32.80 -4.83 -14.19
CA ARG A 23 -33.27 -5.26 -12.87
C ARG A 23 -34.60 -6.01 -12.89
N PRO A 24 -35.69 -5.48 -13.49
CA PRO A 24 -36.95 -6.21 -13.56
C PRO A 24 -36.85 -7.46 -14.44
N LEU A 25 -36.09 -7.44 -15.54
CA LEU A 25 -35.89 -8.61 -16.40
C LEU A 25 -35.20 -9.73 -15.65
N TYR A 26 -34.13 -9.43 -14.90
CA TYR A 26 -33.45 -10.40 -14.06
C TYR A 26 -34.30 -10.93 -12.91
N ALA A 27 -35.15 -10.05 -12.30
CA ALA A 27 -36.06 -10.48 -11.25
C ALA A 27 -37.15 -11.47 -11.75
N GLN A 28 -37.64 -11.25 -12.97
CA GLN A 28 -38.64 -12.12 -13.62
C GLN A 28 -38.05 -13.45 -14.12
N HIS A 29 -36.81 -13.38 -14.67
CA HIS A 29 -36.17 -14.55 -15.26
C HIS A 29 -34.66 -14.53 -15.04
N LYS A 30 -34.18 -15.43 -14.16
CA LYS A 30 -32.74 -15.57 -13.85
C LYS A 30 -32.07 -16.53 -14.85
N GLY A 31 -32.19 -16.25 -16.13
CA GLY A 31 -31.54 -17.02 -17.19
C GLY A 31 -30.09 -16.58 -17.43
N HIS A 32 -29.38 -17.38 -18.23
CA HIS A 32 -27.97 -17.15 -18.56
C HIS A 32 -27.69 -15.73 -19.04
N TYR A 33 -28.39 -15.25 -20.08
CA TYR A 33 -28.15 -13.92 -20.66
C TYR A 33 -28.57 -12.77 -19.74
N THR A 34 -29.64 -12.92 -18.97
CA THR A 34 -30.06 -11.89 -18.00
C THR A 34 -29.09 -11.79 -16.85
N THR A 35 -28.49 -12.90 -16.42
CA THR A 35 -27.47 -12.94 -15.35
C THR A 35 -26.17 -12.27 -15.81
N ILE A 36 -25.68 -12.58 -17.01
CA ILE A 36 -24.50 -11.93 -17.60
C ILE A 36 -24.74 -10.42 -17.77
N ALA A 37 -25.89 -10.03 -18.31
CA ALA A 37 -26.24 -8.62 -18.49
C ALA A 37 -26.30 -7.88 -17.14
N MET A 38 -26.97 -8.47 -16.14
CA MET A 38 -27.04 -7.91 -14.78
C MET A 38 -25.66 -7.71 -14.17
N PHE A 39 -24.75 -8.68 -14.35
CA PHE A 39 -23.39 -8.61 -13.86
C PHE A 39 -22.62 -7.44 -14.51
N TRP A 40 -22.49 -7.41 -15.82
CA TRP A 40 -21.67 -6.42 -16.51
C TRP A 40 -22.22 -4.99 -16.39
N ILE A 41 -23.53 -4.82 -16.47
CA ILE A 41 -24.18 -3.52 -16.28
C ILE A 41 -24.06 -3.09 -14.82
N GLY A 42 -24.13 -4.02 -13.87
CA GLY A 42 -23.87 -3.78 -12.45
C GLY A 42 -22.45 -3.31 -12.18
N VAL A 43 -21.44 -3.90 -12.84
CA VAL A 43 -20.03 -3.46 -12.75
C VAL A 43 -19.89 -2.02 -13.25
N ASP A 44 -20.49 -1.67 -14.40
CA ASP A 44 -20.41 -0.33 -14.96
C ASP A 44 -21.19 0.68 -14.11
N MET A 45 -22.35 0.29 -13.57
CA MET A 45 -23.14 1.12 -12.66
C MET A 45 -22.40 1.41 -11.35
N MET A 46 -21.74 0.40 -10.78
CA MET A 46 -20.89 0.58 -9.60
C MET A 46 -19.79 1.62 -9.87
N ARG A 47 -19.08 1.51 -11.00
CA ARG A 47 -18.05 2.48 -11.40
C ARG A 47 -18.61 3.88 -11.56
N LEU A 48 -19.76 4.01 -12.21
CA LEU A 48 -20.46 5.30 -12.37
C LEU A 48 -20.78 5.92 -11.01
N ARG A 49 -21.29 5.13 -10.05
CA ARG A 49 -21.57 5.61 -8.67
C ARG A 49 -20.30 6.08 -7.95
N TYR A 50 -19.16 5.40 -8.11
CA TYR A 50 -17.89 5.89 -7.60
C TYR A 50 -17.46 7.22 -8.22
N GLN A 51 -17.58 7.38 -9.53
CA GLN A 51 -17.28 8.64 -10.22
C GLN A 51 -18.17 9.80 -9.73
N GLN A 52 -19.44 9.51 -9.45
CA GLN A 52 -20.42 10.45 -8.88
C GLN A 52 -20.24 10.69 -7.37
N ARG A 53 -19.26 10.08 -6.73
CA ARG A 53 -19.03 10.08 -5.27
C ARG A 53 -20.20 9.52 -4.43
N ARG A 54 -21.04 8.68 -5.01
CA ARG A 54 -22.13 7.96 -4.35
C ARG A 54 -21.62 6.62 -3.79
N LEU A 55 -20.71 6.70 -2.81
CA LEU A 55 -19.90 5.56 -2.36
C LEU A 55 -20.75 4.43 -1.76
N GLU A 56 -21.75 4.76 -0.94
CA GLU A 56 -22.63 3.76 -0.31
C GLU A 56 -23.47 2.97 -1.35
N GLU A 57 -23.94 3.64 -2.38
CA GLU A 57 -24.68 2.97 -3.45
C GLU A 57 -23.75 2.04 -4.25
N ALA A 58 -22.56 2.53 -4.58
CA ALA A 58 -21.55 1.71 -5.24
C ALA A 58 -21.20 0.46 -4.43
N TYR A 59 -21.06 0.59 -3.10
CA TYR A 59 -20.80 -0.53 -2.22
C TYR A 59 -21.96 -1.55 -2.18
N LYS A 60 -23.20 -1.08 -2.11
CA LYS A 60 -24.39 -1.96 -2.18
C LYS A 60 -24.46 -2.73 -3.51
N ILE A 61 -24.09 -2.07 -4.62
CA ILE A 61 -24.01 -2.75 -5.93
C ILE A 61 -22.88 -3.80 -5.89
N PHE A 62 -21.70 -3.48 -5.37
CA PHE A 62 -20.60 -4.44 -5.22
C PHE A 62 -21.01 -5.68 -4.41
N GLN A 63 -21.68 -5.49 -3.28
CA GLN A 63 -22.21 -6.61 -2.48
C GLN A 63 -23.20 -7.46 -3.26
N SER A 64 -24.02 -6.87 -4.13
CA SER A 64 -24.93 -7.59 -5.00
C SER A 64 -24.18 -8.39 -6.06
N LEU A 65 -23.10 -7.82 -6.62
CA LEU A 65 -22.22 -8.50 -7.58
C LEU A 65 -21.46 -9.66 -6.94
N LEU A 66 -21.03 -9.56 -5.69
CA LEU A 66 -20.40 -10.66 -4.95
C LEU A 66 -21.33 -11.86 -4.79
N ARG A 67 -22.65 -11.63 -4.65
CA ARG A 67 -23.65 -12.69 -4.58
C ARG A 67 -24.05 -13.22 -5.96
N LEU A 68 -24.01 -12.36 -6.96
CA LEU A 68 -24.39 -12.71 -8.32
C LEU A 68 -23.33 -13.53 -9.06
N TYR A 69 -22.07 -13.13 -8.99
CA TYR A 69 -20.97 -13.72 -9.76
C TYR A 69 -20.84 -15.25 -9.56
N PRO A 70 -20.93 -15.81 -8.34
CA PRO A 70 -20.85 -17.25 -8.13
C PRO A 70 -21.98 -18.05 -8.78
N THR A 71 -23.11 -17.41 -9.10
CA THR A 71 -24.28 -18.05 -9.74
C THR A 71 -24.21 -18.06 -11.26
N MET A 72 -23.16 -17.44 -11.86
CA MET A 72 -22.98 -17.43 -13.30
C MET A 72 -22.40 -18.76 -13.78
N ASP A 73 -23.01 -19.33 -14.83
CA ASP A 73 -22.51 -20.56 -15.45
C ASP A 73 -21.20 -20.30 -16.20
N ASP A 74 -21.10 -19.16 -16.86
CA ASP A 74 -19.92 -18.73 -17.63
C ASP A 74 -19.12 -17.69 -16.83
N ARG A 75 -18.26 -18.20 -15.94
CA ARG A 75 -17.35 -17.39 -15.11
C ARG A 75 -15.99 -17.30 -15.77
N ASP A 76 -15.89 -16.44 -16.77
CA ASP A 76 -14.63 -16.18 -17.44
C ASP A 76 -13.64 -15.36 -16.58
N TYR A 77 -12.37 -15.34 -17.01
CA TYR A 77 -11.33 -14.55 -16.35
C TYR A 77 -11.63 -13.04 -16.36
N LYS A 78 -12.38 -12.53 -17.36
CA LYS A 78 -12.73 -11.10 -17.46
C LYS A 78 -13.67 -10.70 -16.34
N GLY A 79 -14.65 -11.52 -16.01
CA GLY A 79 -15.53 -11.31 -14.87
C GLY A 79 -14.77 -11.37 -13.56
N GLN A 80 -13.83 -12.31 -13.42
CA GLN A 80 -12.93 -12.42 -12.28
C GLN A 80 -12.10 -11.13 -12.10
N THR A 81 -11.43 -10.68 -13.15
CA THR A 81 -10.66 -9.42 -13.16
C THR A 81 -11.54 -8.21 -12.85
N ALA A 82 -12.77 -8.16 -13.37
CA ALA A 82 -13.71 -7.07 -13.10
C ALA A 82 -14.04 -6.98 -11.61
N MET A 83 -14.28 -8.12 -10.95
CA MET A 83 -14.54 -8.18 -9.51
C MET A 83 -13.31 -7.78 -8.68
N MET A 84 -12.11 -8.22 -9.07
CA MET A 84 -10.86 -7.81 -8.42
C MET A 84 -10.63 -6.30 -8.50
N ARG A 85 -10.86 -5.70 -9.67
CA ARG A 85 -10.77 -4.24 -9.86
C ARG A 85 -11.85 -3.50 -9.08
N ALA A 86 -13.05 -4.06 -8.97
CA ALA A 86 -14.10 -3.53 -8.13
C ALA A 86 -13.71 -3.54 -6.64
N ALA A 87 -13.15 -4.64 -6.14
CA ALA A 87 -12.66 -4.75 -4.77
C ALA A 87 -11.57 -3.72 -4.45
N ILE A 88 -10.65 -3.42 -5.40
CA ILE A 88 -9.64 -2.37 -5.24
C ILE A 88 -10.30 -1.00 -5.03
N LEU A 89 -11.34 -0.66 -5.82
CA LEU A 89 -12.07 0.59 -5.67
C LEU A 89 -12.80 0.67 -4.32
N VAL A 90 -13.44 -0.43 -3.91
CA VAL A 90 -14.12 -0.53 -2.61
C VAL A 90 -13.15 -0.29 -1.48
N PHE A 91 -12.00 -0.96 -1.48
CA PHE A 91 -10.97 -0.81 -0.46
C PHE A 91 -10.49 0.64 -0.30
N ASP A 92 -10.33 1.36 -1.40
CA ASP A 92 -9.85 2.75 -1.37
C ASP A 92 -10.86 3.75 -0.79
N HIS A 93 -12.15 3.37 -0.73
CA HIS A 93 -13.24 4.28 -0.36
C HIS A 93 -14.13 3.79 0.78
N HIS A 94 -13.97 2.54 1.21
CA HIS A 94 -14.83 1.94 2.23
C HIS A 94 -14.00 1.34 3.38
N PRO A 95 -13.84 2.06 4.52
CA PRO A 95 -12.93 1.65 5.60
C PRO A 95 -13.25 0.29 6.24
N ALA A 96 -14.52 -0.13 6.18
CA ALA A 96 -14.94 -1.42 6.74
C ALA A 96 -14.68 -2.62 5.82
N PHE A 97 -14.25 -2.40 4.57
CA PHE A 97 -13.96 -3.48 3.64
C PHE A 97 -12.55 -4.00 3.85
N SER A 98 -12.41 -5.31 4.10
CA SER A 98 -11.11 -5.99 4.20
C SER A 98 -10.74 -6.63 2.86
N MET A 99 -9.60 -6.22 2.29
CA MET A 99 -9.02 -6.85 1.12
C MET A 99 -8.47 -8.25 1.45
N LEU A 100 -7.94 -8.42 2.65
CA LEU A 100 -7.44 -9.71 3.11
C LEU A 100 -8.57 -10.74 3.21
N ASP A 101 -9.72 -10.38 3.79
CA ASP A 101 -10.89 -11.27 3.87
C ASP A 101 -11.43 -11.59 2.48
N PHE A 102 -11.56 -10.56 1.64
CA PHE A 102 -12.04 -10.72 0.27
C PHE A 102 -11.16 -11.69 -0.51
N ILE A 103 -9.84 -11.48 -0.56
CA ILE A 103 -8.95 -12.30 -1.38
C ILE A 103 -8.72 -13.69 -0.80
N THR A 104 -8.84 -13.86 0.53
CA THR A 104 -8.81 -15.18 1.17
C THR A 104 -10.01 -16.02 0.73
N ALA A 105 -11.18 -15.41 0.60
CA ALA A 105 -12.41 -16.11 0.14
C ALA A 105 -12.46 -16.26 -1.40
N TRP A 106 -11.94 -15.28 -2.12
CA TRP A 106 -12.02 -15.23 -3.59
C TRP A 106 -10.96 -16.09 -4.29
N GLY A 107 -9.75 -16.19 -3.72
CA GLY A 107 -8.60 -16.93 -4.25
C GLY A 107 -7.73 -16.09 -5.19
N ILE A 108 -6.50 -15.79 -4.74
CA ILE A 108 -5.53 -15.07 -5.58
C ILE A 108 -5.02 -15.90 -6.75
N GLU A 109 -5.00 -17.21 -6.60
CA GLU A 109 -4.61 -18.19 -7.62
C GLU A 109 -5.54 -18.22 -8.84
N ARG A 110 -6.72 -17.60 -8.74
CA ARG A 110 -7.68 -17.47 -9.84
C ARG A 110 -7.41 -16.28 -10.75
N LEU A 111 -6.43 -15.45 -10.42
CA LEU A 111 -6.00 -14.35 -11.31
C LEU A 111 -5.37 -14.94 -12.58
N SER A 112 -5.71 -14.34 -13.72
CA SER A 112 -5.11 -14.71 -15.01
C SER A 112 -3.68 -14.21 -15.11
N GLU A 113 -2.88 -14.76 -16.02
CA GLU A 113 -1.54 -14.25 -16.32
C GLU A 113 -1.56 -12.77 -16.67
N GLU A 114 -2.58 -12.29 -17.39
CA GLU A 114 -2.75 -10.89 -17.73
C GLU A 114 -2.89 -9.98 -16.50
N ASP A 115 -3.52 -10.49 -15.43
CA ASP A 115 -3.67 -9.74 -14.17
C ASP A 115 -2.35 -9.56 -13.41
N TRP A 116 -1.34 -10.41 -13.70
CA TRP A 116 0.03 -10.28 -13.17
C TRP A 116 0.91 -9.38 -14.02
N MET A 117 0.56 -9.14 -15.29
CA MET A 117 1.34 -8.31 -16.20
C MET A 117 1.18 -6.82 -15.89
N MET A 118 2.31 -6.08 -15.90
CA MET A 118 2.30 -4.62 -15.79
C MET A 118 1.56 -4.02 -16.98
N GLY A 119 0.62 -3.13 -16.71
CA GLY A 119 -0.04 -2.36 -17.74
C GLY A 119 0.79 -1.15 -18.20
N GLN A 120 0.39 -0.54 -19.34
CA GLN A 120 0.94 0.73 -19.78
C GLN A 120 -0.21 1.69 -20.09
N THR A 121 -0.14 2.91 -19.56
CA THR A 121 -1.11 3.97 -19.82
C THR A 121 -0.35 5.29 -20.06
N ASN A 122 -0.60 5.93 -21.20
CA ASN A 122 0.08 7.17 -21.58
C ASN A 122 1.61 7.09 -21.49
N GLY A 123 2.20 5.98 -21.89
CA GLY A 123 3.65 5.75 -21.82
C GLY A 123 4.21 5.41 -20.44
N HIS A 124 3.39 5.42 -19.39
CA HIS A 124 3.80 5.07 -18.03
C HIS A 124 3.40 3.64 -17.67
N LEU A 125 4.31 2.91 -17.02
CA LEU A 125 4.01 1.60 -16.46
C LEU A 125 3.02 1.73 -15.29
N VAL A 126 1.94 0.94 -15.35
CA VAL A 126 0.92 0.89 -14.32
C VAL A 126 1.01 -0.47 -13.62
N PRO A 127 1.00 -0.51 -12.27
CA PRO A 127 1.01 -1.76 -11.54
C PRO A 127 -0.15 -2.68 -11.96
N SER A 128 0.14 -3.95 -12.11
CA SER A 128 -0.85 -4.99 -12.43
C SER A 128 -1.98 -5.06 -11.40
N THR A 129 -3.11 -5.65 -11.77
CA THR A 129 -4.23 -5.91 -10.85
C THR A 129 -3.75 -6.68 -9.63
N ALA A 130 -2.96 -7.72 -9.83
CA ALA A 130 -2.40 -8.57 -8.77
C ALA A 130 -1.48 -7.79 -7.81
N ILE A 131 -0.53 -6.98 -8.35
CA ILE A 131 0.36 -6.14 -7.53
C ILE A 131 -0.45 -5.18 -6.65
N ARG A 132 -1.51 -4.59 -7.21
CA ARG A 132 -2.39 -3.67 -6.46
C ARG A 132 -3.15 -4.39 -5.34
N ILE A 133 -3.67 -5.59 -5.59
CA ILE A 133 -4.36 -6.40 -4.57
C ILE A 133 -3.39 -6.76 -3.44
N VAL A 134 -2.23 -7.33 -3.77
CA VAL A 134 -1.21 -7.67 -2.78
C VAL A 134 -0.81 -6.44 -1.95
N GLY A 135 -0.62 -5.29 -2.61
CA GLY A 135 -0.33 -4.03 -1.91
C GLY A 135 -1.43 -3.61 -0.92
N LYS A 136 -2.73 -3.82 -1.26
CA LYS A 136 -3.86 -3.52 -0.36
C LYS A 136 -3.92 -4.49 0.83
N VAL A 137 -3.71 -5.79 0.59
CA VAL A 137 -3.61 -6.79 1.66
C VAL A 137 -2.52 -6.39 2.66
N PHE A 138 -1.34 -6.05 2.16
CA PHE A 138 -0.23 -5.69 3.05
C PHE A 138 -0.38 -4.32 3.72
N LYS A 139 -1.14 -3.40 3.14
CA LYS A 139 -1.56 -2.17 3.82
C LYS A 139 -2.42 -2.46 5.06
N GLU A 140 -3.31 -3.46 5.00
CA GLU A 140 -4.08 -3.91 6.19
C GLU A 140 -3.18 -4.59 7.22
N VAL A 141 -2.30 -5.49 6.78
CA VAL A 141 -1.36 -6.19 7.67
C VAL A 141 -0.43 -5.19 8.40
N GLU A 142 0.04 -4.15 7.70
CA GLU A 142 0.84 -3.07 8.31
C GLU A 142 0.04 -2.23 9.32
N ALA A 143 -1.22 -1.97 9.03
CA ALA A 143 -2.08 -1.18 9.92
C ALA A 143 -2.48 -1.93 11.20
N LYS A 144 -2.60 -3.26 11.13
CA LYS A 144 -2.94 -4.14 12.26
C LYS A 144 -2.05 -5.39 12.26
N PRO A 145 -0.78 -5.29 12.68
CA PRO A 145 0.20 -6.35 12.53
C PRO A 145 0.01 -7.47 13.56
N THR A 146 -0.93 -8.38 13.32
CA THR A 146 -1.17 -9.57 14.13
C THR A 146 -0.62 -10.83 13.45
N VAL A 147 -0.28 -11.85 14.27
CA VAL A 147 0.20 -13.14 13.75
C VAL A 147 -0.85 -13.80 12.85
N ASP A 148 -2.12 -13.71 13.22
CA ASP A 148 -3.23 -14.24 12.40
C ASP A 148 -3.26 -13.61 11.01
N MET A 149 -3.25 -12.27 10.92
CA MET A 149 -3.23 -11.57 9.63
C MET A 149 -2.00 -11.92 8.80
N ALA A 150 -0.84 -12.03 9.46
CA ALA A 150 0.40 -12.42 8.78
C ALA A 150 0.29 -13.86 8.21
N LEU A 151 -0.23 -14.82 8.98
CA LEU A 151 -0.42 -16.19 8.52
C LEU A 151 -1.39 -16.29 7.35
N ARG A 152 -2.49 -15.57 7.38
CA ARG A 152 -3.46 -15.50 6.29
C ARG A 152 -2.90 -14.83 5.03
N ALA A 153 -1.97 -13.89 5.17
CA ALA A 153 -1.30 -13.23 4.04
C ALA A 153 -0.17 -14.09 3.42
N VAL A 154 0.34 -15.12 4.11
CA VAL A 154 1.42 -15.99 3.60
C VAL A 154 1.07 -16.63 2.25
N PRO A 155 -0.07 -17.33 2.05
CA PRO A 155 -0.40 -17.94 0.76
C PRO A 155 -0.54 -16.91 -0.35
N ILE A 156 -1.10 -15.73 -0.06
CA ILE A 156 -1.26 -14.62 -1.01
C ILE A 156 0.11 -14.13 -1.48
N LEU A 157 1.04 -13.92 -0.56
CA LEU A 157 2.40 -13.54 -0.88
C LEU A 157 3.16 -14.66 -1.59
N GLY A 158 2.91 -15.91 -1.22
CA GLY A 158 3.51 -17.09 -1.86
C GLY A 158 3.19 -17.11 -3.35
N GLU A 159 1.92 -16.89 -3.71
CA GLU A 159 1.50 -16.80 -5.11
C GLU A 159 2.16 -15.61 -5.84
N ALA A 160 2.17 -14.45 -5.21
CA ALA A 160 2.82 -13.26 -5.77
C ALA A 160 4.31 -13.47 -6.06
N LEU A 161 5.02 -14.18 -5.17
CA LEU A 161 6.44 -14.50 -5.33
C LEU A 161 6.73 -15.54 -6.41
N LYS A 162 5.78 -16.41 -6.77
CA LYS A 162 5.92 -17.31 -7.93
C LYS A 162 5.99 -16.52 -9.22
N HIS A 163 5.11 -15.51 -9.38
CA HIS A 163 5.07 -14.67 -10.58
C HIS A 163 6.18 -13.62 -10.63
N SER A 164 6.63 -13.12 -9.49
CA SER A 164 7.64 -12.07 -9.42
C SER A 164 8.57 -12.23 -8.19
N PRO A 165 9.49 -13.21 -8.21
CA PRO A 165 10.30 -13.57 -7.05
C PRO A 165 11.24 -12.46 -6.56
N TYR A 166 11.65 -11.56 -7.46
CA TYR A 166 12.58 -10.46 -7.16
C TYR A 166 11.87 -9.11 -7.00
N ASN A 167 10.54 -9.07 -7.00
CA ASN A 167 9.82 -7.83 -6.80
C ASN A 167 10.14 -7.27 -5.40
N MET A 168 10.68 -6.06 -5.37
CA MET A 168 11.14 -5.40 -4.15
C MET A 168 10.03 -5.30 -3.09
N ASN A 169 8.80 -4.94 -3.49
CA ASN A 169 7.69 -4.80 -2.56
C ASN A 169 7.27 -6.16 -1.98
N PHE A 170 7.27 -7.23 -2.79
CA PHE A 170 6.96 -8.57 -2.28
C PHE A 170 8.03 -9.06 -1.30
N GLN A 171 9.30 -8.75 -1.55
CA GLN A 171 10.37 -9.06 -0.59
C GLN A 171 10.22 -8.24 0.71
N ARG A 172 9.83 -6.96 0.64
CA ARG A 172 9.48 -6.15 1.83
C ARG A 172 8.33 -6.75 2.62
N HIS A 173 7.26 -7.18 1.94
CA HIS A 173 6.13 -7.86 2.57
C HIS A 173 6.53 -9.17 3.24
N LYS A 174 7.45 -9.92 2.63
CA LYS A 174 8.03 -11.13 3.25
C LYS A 174 8.80 -10.80 4.53
N ALA A 175 9.59 -9.73 4.53
CA ALA A 175 10.28 -9.26 5.73
C ALA A 175 9.31 -8.80 6.83
N LEU A 176 8.21 -8.13 6.46
CA LEU A 176 7.15 -7.74 7.39
C LEU A 176 6.50 -8.96 8.06
N ILE A 177 6.15 -9.99 7.29
CA ILE A 177 5.63 -11.27 7.84
C ILE A 177 6.62 -11.85 8.84
N TYR A 178 7.90 -11.95 8.48
CA TYR A 178 8.90 -12.48 9.39
C TYR A 178 9.04 -11.65 10.67
N LYS A 179 8.98 -10.31 10.57
CA LYS A 179 8.97 -9.41 11.72
C LYS A 179 7.78 -9.70 12.66
N ILE A 180 6.56 -9.78 12.11
CA ILE A 180 5.34 -10.04 12.90
C ILE A 180 5.41 -11.42 13.57
N MET A 181 5.99 -12.40 12.90
CA MET A 181 6.18 -13.75 13.42
C MET A 181 7.38 -13.89 14.39
N GLY A 182 8.04 -12.81 14.79
CA GLY A 182 9.21 -12.83 15.67
C GLY A 182 10.49 -13.38 15.03
N LYS A 183 10.51 -13.66 13.72
CA LYS A 183 11.66 -14.17 12.97
C LYS A 183 12.56 -13.05 12.49
N LYS A 184 13.05 -12.24 13.43
CA LYS A 184 13.75 -10.97 13.19
C LYS A 184 14.98 -11.14 12.27
N ASP A 185 15.80 -12.18 12.50
CA ASP A 185 17.00 -12.42 11.70
C ASP A 185 16.71 -12.66 10.22
N LYS A 186 15.57 -13.35 9.92
CA LYS A 186 15.13 -13.56 8.54
C LYS A 186 14.69 -12.23 7.89
N ALA A 187 14.03 -11.35 8.63
CA ALA A 187 13.67 -10.02 8.14
C ALA A 187 14.91 -9.17 7.87
N ILE A 188 15.89 -9.17 8.79
CA ILE A 188 17.18 -8.48 8.65
C ILE A 188 17.91 -8.96 7.39
N HIS A 189 17.99 -10.28 7.18
CA HIS A 189 18.65 -10.85 6.00
C HIS A 189 18.01 -10.34 4.68
N ILE A 190 16.68 -10.24 4.63
CA ILE A 190 15.99 -9.69 3.45
C ILE A 190 16.35 -8.22 3.26
N TYR A 191 16.32 -7.38 4.32
CA TYR A 191 16.64 -5.96 4.20
C TYR A 191 18.08 -5.71 3.79
N ARG A 192 19.06 -6.50 4.27
CA ARG A 192 20.46 -6.44 3.79
C ARG A 192 20.53 -6.57 2.27
N ARG A 193 19.84 -7.56 1.70
CA ARG A 193 19.80 -7.75 0.24
C ARG A 193 19.07 -6.60 -0.47
N LEU A 194 17.96 -6.12 0.08
CA LEU A 194 17.19 -5.03 -0.50
C LEU A 194 18.00 -3.74 -0.58
N ILE A 195 18.69 -3.32 0.50
CA ILE A 195 19.48 -2.09 0.48
C ILE A 195 20.71 -2.19 -0.44
N GLN A 196 21.30 -3.37 -0.59
CA GLN A 196 22.40 -3.60 -1.53
C GLN A 196 21.96 -3.42 -2.99
N ASN A 197 20.78 -3.93 -3.33
CA ASN A 197 20.24 -3.88 -4.69
C ASN A 197 19.54 -2.55 -5.02
N HIS A 198 19.04 -1.84 -4.00
CA HIS A 198 18.21 -0.64 -4.16
C HIS A 198 18.75 0.55 -3.35
N LYS A 199 20.02 0.88 -3.52
CA LYS A 199 20.77 1.89 -2.73
C LYS A 199 20.17 3.29 -2.71
N ARG A 200 19.27 3.62 -3.65
CA ARG A 200 18.63 4.94 -3.78
C ARG A 200 17.23 5.00 -3.17
N GLN A 201 16.78 3.93 -2.52
CA GLN A 201 15.44 3.87 -1.90
C GLN A 201 15.54 4.18 -0.40
N SER A 202 15.35 5.45 -0.04
CA SER A 202 15.51 5.95 1.35
C SER A 202 14.64 5.17 2.36
N TYR A 203 13.41 4.83 1.98
CA TYR A 203 12.49 4.14 2.88
C TYR A 203 12.96 2.73 3.28
N LEU A 204 13.79 2.05 2.46
CA LEU A 204 14.35 0.74 2.83
C LEU A 204 15.30 0.85 4.02
N PHE A 205 16.14 1.88 4.07
CA PHE A 205 17.03 2.14 5.20
C PHE A 205 16.23 2.50 6.46
N HIS A 206 15.18 3.32 6.30
CA HIS A 206 14.30 3.67 7.40
C HIS A 206 13.56 2.44 7.97
N GLU A 207 12.98 1.60 7.11
CA GLU A 207 12.31 0.36 7.56
C GLU A 207 13.30 -0.59 8.21
N PHE A 208 14.51 -0.72 7.67
CA PHE A 208 15.56 -1.55 8.25
C PHE A 208 16.01 -1.03 9.62
N SER A 209 16.10 0.29 9.82
CA SER A 209 16.45 0.87 11.12
C SER A 209 15.52 0.47 12.26
N ARG A 210 14.27 0.09 11.93
CA ARG A 210 13.28 -0.38 12.91
C ARG A 210 13.45 -1.87 13.28
N LEU A 211 14.36 -2.57 12.61
CA LEU A 211 14.63 -3.99 12.84
C LEU A 211 15.90 -4.22 13.63
N VAL A 212 16.85 -3.30 13.60
CA VAL A 212 18.12 -3.43 14.35
C VAL A 212 17.98 -2.86 15.75
N ASP A 213 18.58 -3.51 16.73
CA ASP A 213 18.52 -3.07 18.15
C ASP A 213 19.67 -2.13 18.51
N ASP A 214 20.84 -2.31 17.88
CA ASP A 214 22.02 -1.49 18.14
C ASP A 214 21.76 -0.02 17.76
N PRO A 215 21.83 0.92 18.72
CA PRO A 215 21.59 2.34 18.47
C PRO A 215 22.52 2.93 17.40
N GLN A 216 23.78 2.48 17.33
CA GLN A 216 24.73 2.99 16.35
C GLN A 216 24.35 2.56 14.93
N GLN A 217 23.92 1.32 14.75
CA GLN A 217 23.38 0.84 13.46
C GLN A 217 22.11 1.58 13.07
N ARG A 218 21.21 1.85 14.03
CA ARG A 218 20.00 2.62 13.79
C ARG A 218 20.31 4.05 13.34
N ILE A 219 21.25 4.72 13.99
CA ILE A 219 21.73 6.06 13.61
C ILE A 219 22.28 6.02 12.18
N ALA A 220 23.16 5.06 11.87
CA ALA A 220 23.76 4.94 10.54
C ALA A 220 22.71 4.75 9.43
N LEU A 221 21.73 3.87 9.64
CA LEU A 221 20.65 3.61 8.70
C LEU A 221 19.76 4.84 8.50
N LEU A 222 19.44 5.59 9.56
CA LEU A 222 18.65 6.81 9.47
C LEU A 222 19.42 7.93 8.77
N CYS A 223 20.71 8.10 9.05
CA CYS A 223 21.58 9.02 8.33
C CYS A 223 21.59 8.74 6.82
N LYS A 224 21.69 7.45 6.45
CA LYS A 224 21.64 7.05 5.03
C LYS A 224 20.26 7.29 4.42
N ALA A 225 19.19 7.00 5.14
CA ALA A 225 17.81 7.26 4.68
C ALA A 225 17.61 8.76 4.40
N ILE A 226 17.96 9.63 5.35
CA ILE A 226 17.81 11.09 5.24
C ILE A 226 18.67 11.65 4.10
N SER A 227 19.95 11.23 4.00
CA SER A 227 20.84 11.71 2.94
C SER A 227 20.45 11.24 1.54
N THR A 228 19.69 10.17 1.42
CA THR A 228 19.19 9.62 0.15
C THR A 228 17.88 10.29 -0.29
N GLN A 229 17.05 10.76 0.64
CA GLN A 229 15.78 11.43 0.38
C GLN A 229 15.98 12.92 0.13
N ARG A 230 15.56 13.39 -1.06
CA ARG A 230 15.71 14.81 -1.44
C ARG A 230 14.59 15.71 -0.92
N ASP A 231 13.40 15.17 -0.72
CA ASP A 231 12.23 15.93 -0.27
C ASP A 231 12.11 15.85 1.27
N GLU A 232 12.35 16.98 1.92
CA GLU A 232 12.32 17.08 3.37
C GLU A 232 10.95 16.76 3.99
N ARG A 233 9.88 16.85 3.22
CA ARG A 233 8.54 16.43 3.69
C ARG A 233 8.50 14.95 4.07
N PHE A 234 9.31 14.12 3.42
CA PHE A 234 9.41 12.70 3.74
C PHE A 234 10.47 12.39 4.81
N ASN A 235 11.35 13.35 5.13
CA ASN A 235 12.40 13.18 6.14
C ASN A 235 11.91 13.43 7.58
N GLN A 236 10.82 14.14 7.80
CA GLN A 236 10.37 14.63 9.10
C GLN A 236 10.41 13.59 10.21
N HIS A 237 9.77 12.43 9.99
CA HIS A 237 9.73 11.37 10.99
C HIS A 237 11.13 10.77 11.23
N MET A 238 11.91 10.57 10.18
CA MET A 238 13.28 10.03 10.27
C MET A 238 14.20 10.97 11.09
N ARG A 239 14.10 12.30 10.84
CA ARG A 239 14.83 13.31 11.58
C ARG A 239 14.44 13.34 13.05
N PHE A 240 13.16 13.25 13.37
CA PHE A 240 12.70 13.20 14.76
C PHE A 240 13.24 11.96 15.49
N VAL A 241 13.17 10.78 14.86
CA VAL A 241 13.71 9.55 15.43
C VAL A 241 15.23 9.65 15.60
N LEU A 242 15.93 10.21 14.62
CA LEU A 242 17.39 10.41 14.69
C LEU A 242 17.76 11.41 15.80
N ALA A 243 17.02 12.51 15.96
CA ALA A 243 17.21 13.46 17.06
C ALA A 243 17.09 12.78 18.42
N GLY A 244 16.08 11.92 18.61
CA GLY A 244 15.91 11.16 19.85
C GLY A 244 17.09 10.20 20.13
N LEU A 245 17.61 9.51 19.10
CA LEU A 245 18.76 8.62 19.24
C LEU A 245 20.06 9.42 19.55
N LEU A 246 20.21 10.58 18.95
CA LEU A 246 21.39 11.44 19.15
C LEU A 246 21.35 12.22 20.47
N TYR A 247 20.20 12.37 21.10
CA TYR A 247 20.03 13.19 22.32
C TYR A 247 21.03 12.83 23.43
N ASN A 248 21.30 11.55 23.63
CA ASN A 248 22.26 11.08 24.64
C ASN A 248 23.71 10.93 24.13
N VAL A 249 23.92 11.13 22.82
CA VAL A 249 25.23 10.94 22.17
C VAL A 249 25.86 12.27 21.78
N ASP A 250 25.09 13.13 21.12
CA ASP A 250 25.50 14.44 20.62
C ASP A 250 24.29 15.38 20.55
N LYS A 251 24.10 16.17 21.59
CA LYS A 251 22.96 17.09 21.73
C LYS A 251 22.91 18.15 20.63
N SER A 252 24.06 18.63 20.16
CA SER A 252 24.12 19.64 19.09
C SER A 252 23.63 19.07 17.73
N ARG A 253 23.94 17.81 17.44
CA ARG A 253 23.39 17.12 16.26
C ARG A 253 21.91 16.77 16.45
N ALA A 254 21.52 16.37 17.66
CA ALA A 254 20.10 16.13 17.98
C ALA A 254 19.28 17.41 17.74
N ARG A 255 19.79 18.58 18.19
CA ARG A 255 19.15 19.88 17.96
C ARG A 255 19.01 20.17 16.47
N TYR A 256 20.06 19.99 15.68
CA TYR A 256 20.02 20.19 14.22
C TYR A 256 18.91 19.35 13.55
N GLU A 257 18.85 18.06 13.88
CA GLU A 257 17.83 17.17 13.29
C GLU A 257 16.42 17.56 13.69
N LEU A 258 16.22 17.95 14.95
CA LEU A 258 14.94 18.42 15.46
C LEU A 258 14.51 19.71 14.77
N ASP A 259 15.39 20.69 14.64
CA ASP A 259 15.10 21.97 13.97
C ASP A 259 14.67 21.76 12.52
N LYS A 260 15.38 20.89 11.77
CA LYS A 260 15.01 20.52 10.40
C LYS A 260 13.66 19.78 10.32
N CYS A 261 13.37 18.90 11.29
CA CYS A 261 12.06 18.26 11.40
C CYS A 261 10.95 19.29 11.60
N LEU A 262 11.10 20.18 12.58
CA LEU A 262 10.09 21.18 12.93
C LEU A 262 9.88 22.20 11.80
N GLU A 263 10.94 22.64 11.14
CA GLU A 263 10.87 23.51 9.96
C GLU A 263 10.03 22.86 8.84
N ALA A 264 10.34 21.61 8.50
CA ALA A 264 9.62 20.89 7.45
C ALA A 264 8.13 20.66 7.80
N ARG A 265 7.84 20.39 9.08
CA ARG A 265 6.45 20.24 9.56
C ARG A 265 5.66 21.54 9.51
N ARG A 266 6.26 22.65 10.00
CA ARG A 266 5.65 23.98 9.95
C ARG A 266 5.34 24.39 8.50
N LYS A 267 6.29 24.20 7.57
CA LYS A 267 6.09 24.48 6.13
C LYS A 267 4.96 23.63 5.51
N ALA A 268 4.81 22.39 5.94
CA ALA A 268 3.77 21.48 5.43
C ALA A 268 2.43 21.62 6.15
N GLY A 269 2.30 22.46 7.16
CA GLY A 269 1.08 22.60 7.97
C GLY A 269 0.76 21.41 8.86
N TYR A 270 1.76 20.58 9.19
CA TYR A 270 1.58 19.42 10.06
C TYR A 270 1.67 19.79 11.54
N THR A 271 0.87 19.13 12.36
CA THR A 271 0.86 19.31 13.81
C THR A 271 2.24 18.98 14.43
N ILE A 272 2.75 19.84 15.30
CA ILE A 272 3.89 19.54 16.16
C ILE A 272 3.36 18.75 17.35
N THR A 273 3.88 17.54 17.57
CA THR A 273 3.43 16.69 18.68
C THR A 273 4.03 17.13 20.01
N TRP A 274 3.42 16.69 21.10
CA TRP A 274 3.91 17.00 22.46
C TRP A 274 5.37 16.51 22.66
N GLU A 275 5.71 15.32 22.15
CA GLU A 275 7.06 14.77 22.27
C GLU A 275 8.09 15.64 21.54
N MET A 276 7.72 16.20 20.38
CA MET A 276 8.59 17.14 19.65
C MET A 276 8.78 18.45 20.41
N GLN A 277 7.72 19.01 20.98
CA GLN A 277 7.77 20.23 21.80
C GLN A 277 8.62 20.02 23.05
N ASN A 278 8.46 18.87 23.71
CA ASN A 278 9.25 18.53 24.89
C ASN A 278 10.74 18.41 24.56
N LEU A 279 11.09 17.77 23.45
CA LEU A 279 12.47 17.67 22.99
C LEU A 279 13.03 19.03 22.57
N GLU A 280 12.21 19.90 21.93
CA GLU A 280 12.58 21.27 21.57
C GLU A 280 12.92 22.09 22.82
N THR A 281 12.09 22.01 23.84
CA THR A 281 12.31 22.69 25.14
C THR A 281 13.58 22.16 25.82
N THR A 282 13.79 20.86 25.84
CA THR A 282 14.96 20.24 26.49
C THR A 282 16.26 20.60 25.79
N LEU A 283 16.25 20.88 24.49
CA LEU A 283 17.40 21.27 23.69
C LEU A 283 17.49 22.80 23.46
N ALA A 284 16.67 23.60 24.12
CA ALA A 284 16.57 25.05 23.89
C ALA A 284 17.92 25.76 23.99
N GLU A 285 18.72 25.43 25.02
CA GLU A 285 20.04 26.02 25.30
C GLU A 285 21.19 25.39 24.47
N THR A 286 20.87 24.35 23.64
CA THR A 286 21.89 23.64 22.87
C THR A 286 22.01 24.24 21.47
N PRO A 287 23.18 24.79 21.08
CA PRO A 287 23.39 25.27 19.73
C PRO A 287 23.45 24.11 18.74
N PRO A 288 22.79 24.22 17.58
CA PRO A 288 22.87 23.17 16.56
C PRO A 288 24.25 23.20 15.87
N VAL A 289 24.68 22.04 15.36
CA VAL A 289 25.83 21.98 14.47
C VAL A 289 25.54 22.66 13.13
N SER A 290 26.62 23.04 12.41
CA SER A 290 26.48 23.52 11.04
C SER A 290 26.00 22.43 10.10
N GLU A 291 25.34 22.79 9.00
CA GLU A 291 24.90 21.87 7.96
C GLU A 291 26.09 21.09 7.37
N ALA A 292 27.24 21.72 7.19
CA ALA A 292 28.45 21.06 6.68
C ALA A 292 28.92 19.95 7.62
N SER A 293 28.98 20.24 8.94
CA SER A 293 29.34 19.25 9.96
C SER A 293 28.33 18.07 10.01
N GLN A 294 27.03 18.35 9.82
CA GLN A 294 26.03 17.30 9.81
C GLN A 294 26.12 16.42 8.55
N ARG A 295 26.41 17.00 7.39
CA ARG A 295 26.65 16.24 6.16
C ARG A 295 27.88 15.33 6.27
N GLU A 296 28.95 15.81 6.92
CA GLU A 296 30.14 15.02 7.17
C GLU A 296 29.83 13.85 8.10
N PHE A 297 29.06 14.09 9.17
CA PHE A 297 28.59 13.04 10.06
C PHE A 297 27.79 11.97 9.29
N TYR A 298 26.87 12.35 8.40
CA TYR A 298 26.15 11.36 7.59
C TYR A 298 27.10 10.48 6.75
N ARG A 299 28.13 11.10 6.15
CA ARG A 299 29.13 10.36 5.36
C ARG A 299 29.93 9.41 6.23
N SER A 300 30.33 9.83 7.45
CA SER A 300 31.07 8.94 8.37
C SER A 300 30.28 7.71 8.80
N GLN A 301 28.94 7.78 8.81
CA GLN A 301 28.08 6.66 9.15
C GLN A 301 27.93 5.62 8.02
N GLU A 302 28.29 5.96 6.79
CA GLU A 302 28.04 5.09 5.62
C GLU A 302 28.75 3.75 5.71
N ALA A 303 29.98 3.72 6.24
CA ALA A 303 30.74 2.47 6.42
C ALA A 303 30.04 1.47 7.36
N ILE A 304 29.29 1.99 8.36
CA ILE A 304 28.53 1.15 9.30
C ILE A 304 27.36 0.50 8.58
N VAL A 305 26.64 1.24 7.74
CA VAL A 305 25.47 0.72 6.99
C VAL A 305 25.81 -0.55 6.21
N TRP A 306 26.99 -0.59 5.58
CA TRP A 306 27.37 -1.72 4.73
C TRP A 306 27.97 -2.90 5.48
N ARG A 307 28.19 -2.77 6.81
CA ARG A 307 28.64 -3.84 7.70
C ARG A 307 27.49 -4.51 8.46
N ILE A 308 26.32 -3.90 8.48
CA ILE A 308 25.12 -4.48 9.07
C ILE A 308 24.69 -5.71 8.27
#